data_bbcfc5719bd7d727526f3d96d637b593
#
_entry.id   bbcfc5719bd7d727526f3d96d637b593
#
_cell.length_a   1.000
_cell.length_b   1.000
_cell.length_c   1.000
_cell.angle_alpha   90.00
_cell.angle_beta   90.00
_cell.angle_gamma   90.00
#
_symmetry.space_group_name_H-M   'P 1'
#
loop_
_entity.id
_entity.type
_entity.pdbx_description
1 polymer ?
#
loop_
_entity_poly.entity_id
_entity_poly.type
_entity_poly.pdbx_seq_one_letter_code
_entity_poly.pdbx_strand_id
1 'polypeptide(L)'
;PVPEITADMALAEGMHHITAIASDIERTNAFLVETLGLRRVKMTANFDDPDSAHWYWGVDDGAPGTLITYFERKLDREPRVRMGAGQTHHYAFAVPDEEVQLAFREKLLRAGLRVSPVMDRVYFKSIYTNDPDGHIVELATAGPGFPVDESVAELGTHLMLPPWLEPHRTEIARAVKPVNLPLWTPPR
;
A
#
# COMPACT_ATOMS: atom_id res chain seq x y z
N PRO A 1 35.48 -4.92 -4.99
CA PRO A 1 34.99 -5.69 -3.87
C PRO A 1 33.65 -5.09 -3.44
N VAL A 2 32.63 -5.92 -3.28
CA VAL A 2 31.34 -5.52 -2.72
C VAL A 2 31.52 -5.33 -1.22
N PRO A 3 31.11 -4.20 -0.62
CA PRO A 3 31.21 -4.02 0.83
C PRO A 3 30.40 -5.10 1.55
N GLU A 4 30.96 -5.65 2.63
CA GLU A 4 30.24 -6.57 3.48
C GLU A 4 29.22 -5.79 4.33
N ILE A 5 27.98 -6.28 4.39
CA ILE A 5 26.94 -5.70 5.25
C ILE A 5 27.23 -6.15 6.69
N THR A 6 27.52 -5.20 7.56
CA THR A 6 27.77 -5.44 8.98
C THR A 6 26.50 -5.26 9.82
N ALA A 7 26.47 -5.80 11.02
CA ALA A 7 25.29 -5.79 11.89
C ALA A 7 24.85 -4.38 12.34
N ASP A 8 25.72 -3.40 12.23
CA ASP A 8 25.47 -1.98 12.53
C ASP A 8 24.98 -1.17 11.33
N MET A 9 24.95 -1.75 10.13
CA MET A 9 24.38 -1.14 8.95
C MET A 9 22.89 -1.38 8.90
N ALA A 10 22.10 -0.32 8.67
CA ALA A 10 20.69 -0.46 8.32
C ALA A 10 20.57 -1.17 6.97
N LEU A 11 19.88 -2.31 6.93
CA LEU A 11 19.78 -3.13 5.72
C LEU A 11 18.83 -2.54 4.68
N ALA A 12 17.75 -1.91 5.14
CA ALA A 12 16.79 -1.19 4.31
C ALA A 12 16.12 -0.08 5.14
N GLU A 13 15.92 1.08 4.53
CA GLU A 13 15.33 2.25 5.20
C GLU A 13 13.81 2.30 5.03
N GLY A 14 13.24 1.39 4.27
CA GLY A 14 11.79 1.31 3.98
C GLY A 14 11.53 0.95 2.52
N MET A 15 10.27 1.10 2.13
CA MET A 15 9.86 0.85 0.76
C MET A 15 10.26 2.03 -0.14
N HIS A 16 10.95 1.76 -1.25
CA HIS A 16 11.29 2.79 -2.23
C HIS A 16 10.11 3.06 -3.16
N HIS A 17 9.56 2.02 -3.79
CA HIS A 17 8.40 2.09 -4.70
C HIS A 17 7.72 0.73 -4.82
N ILE A 18 6.50 0.74 -5.37
CA ILE A 18 5.80 -0.46 -5.85
C ILE A 18 5.64 -0.34 -7.36
N THR A 19 5.86 -1.44 -8.08
CA THR A 19 5.60 -1.53 -9.52
C THR A 19 4.46 -2.50 -9.79
N ALA A 20 3.47 -2.05 -10.55
CA ALA A 20 2.34 -2.85 -11.00
C ALA A 20 2.31 -2.94 -12.53
N ILE A 21 1.35 -3.67 -13.07
CA ILE A 21 1.15 -3.84 -14.52
C ILE A 21 -0.16 -3.14 -14.91
N ALA A 22 -0.08 -2.29 -15.93
CA ALA A 22 -1.24 -1.67 -16.57
C ALA A 22 -1.49 -2.27 -17.95
N SER A 23 -2.74 -2.51 -18.29
CA SER A 23 -3.13 -2.88 -19.66
C SER A 23 -3.18 -1.67 -20.60
N ASP A 24 -3.39 -0.48 -20.01
CA ASP A 24 -3.46 0.82 -20.68
C ASP A 24 -2.92 1.88 -19.72
N ILE A 25 -1.73 2.38 -20.02
CA ILE A 25 -1.01 3.32 -19.14
C ILE A 25 -1.68 4.69 -19.06
N GLU A 26 -2.37 5.13 -20.11
CA GLU A 26 -3.08 6.42 -20.11
C GLU A 26 -4.32 6.36 -19.22
N ARG A 27 -5.06 5.26 -19.25
CA ARG A 27 -6.19 5.02 -18.37
C ARG A 27 -5.76 4.96 -16.91
N THR A 28 -4.63 4.31 -16.63
CA THR A 28 -4.02 4.28 -15.30
C THR A 28 -3.59 5.69 -14.89
N ASN A 29 -2.99 6.47 -15.80
CA ASN A 29 -2.62 7.86 -15.54
C ASN A 29 -3.83 8.71 -15.17
N ALA A 30 -4.92 8.63 -15.91
CA ALA A 30 -6.15 9.36 -15.58
C ALA A 30 -6.66 9.02 -14.17
N PHE A 31 -6.66 7.74 -13.80
CA PHE A 31 -7.06 7.32 -12.46
C PHE A 31 -6.13 7.90 -11.37
N LEU A 32 -4.82 7.77 -11.54
CA LEU A 32 -3.86 8.22 -10.51
C LEU A 32 -3.80 9.74 -10.39
N VAL A 33 -3.86 10.47 -11.51
CA VAL A 33 -3.73 11.94 -11.52
C VAL A 33 -5.08 12.62 -11.26
N GLU A 34 -6.12 12.30 -12.02
CA GLU A 34 -7.39 13.03 -11.96
C GLU A 34 -8.23 12.56 -10.78
N THR A 35 -8.19 11.25 -10.47
CA THR A 35 -9.01 10.70 -9.41
C THR A 35 -8.31 10.76 -8.06
N LEU A 36 -7.06 10.30 -7.95
CA LEU A 36 -6.32 10.28 -6.69
C LEU A 36 -5.50 11.56 -6.43
N GLY A 37 -5.21 12.36 -7.46
CA GLY A 37 -4.46 13.61 -7.31
C GLY A 37 -2.94 13.43 -7.21
N LEU A 38 -2.41 12.26 -7.59
CA LEU A 38 -0.97 12.05 -7.64
C LEU A 38 -0.34 12.81 -8.80
N ARG A 39 0.90 13.18 -8.65
CA ARG A 39 1.69 13.77 -9.73
C ARG A 39 2.38 12.68 -10.55
N ARG A 40 2.29 12.73 -11.88
CA ARG A 40 3.18 11.95 -12.73
C ARG A 40 4.57 12.57 -12.70
N VAL A 41 5.54 11.85 -12.10
CA VAL A 41 6.89 12.37 -11.84
C VAL A 41 7.91 11.92 -12.89
N LYS A 42 7.64 10.82 -13.61
CA LYS A 42 8.50 10.35 -14.69
C LYS A 42 7.72 9.58 -15.75
N MET A 43 8.13 9.74 -16.99
CA MET A 43 7.73 8.90 -18.13
C MET A 43 8.99 8.36 -18.79
N THR A 44 9.05 7.05 -19.00
CA THR A 44 10.13 6.38 -19.70
C THR A 44 9.63 5.08 -20.33
N ALA A 45 10.49 4.42 -21.07
CA ALA A 45 10.27 3.02 -21.48
C ALA A 45 10.80 2.08 -20.40
N ASN A 46 10.34 0.85 -20.41
CA ASN A 46 10.98 -0.22 -19.66
C ASN A 46 12.36 -0.52 -20.31
N PHE A 47 13.43 -0.45 -19.52
CA PHE A 47 14.80 -0.60 -20.05
C PHE A 47 15.11 -2.03 -20.51
N ASP A 48 14.36 -3.03 -19.99
CA ASP A 48 14.49 -4.43 -20.38
C ASP A 48 13.55 -4.81 -21.56
N ASP A 49 12.58 -3.94 -21.87
CA ASP A 49 11.57 -4.11 -22.92
C ASP A 49 11.14 -2.74 -23.46
N PRO A 50 11.93 -2.12 -24.36
CA PRO A 50 11.75 -0.72 -24.77
C PRO A 50 10.41 -0.40 -25.45
N ASP A 51 9.68 -1.39 -25.92
CA ASP A 51 8.34 -1.21 -26.49
C ASP A 51 7.24 -1.09 -25.42
N SER A 52 7.59 -1.27 -24.13
CA SER A 52 6.71 -1.16 -22.98
C SER A 52 6.91 0.17 -22.27
N ALA A 53 5.83 0.95 -22.06
CA ALA A 53 5.91 2.16 -21.26
C ALA A 53 6.19 1.82 -19.79
N HIS A 54 6.96 2.68 -19.12
CA HIS A 54 7.23 2.62 -17.68
C HIS A 54 7.08 4.01 -17.08
N TRP A 55 5.97 4.26 -16.40
CA TRP A 55 5.67 5.56 -15.84
C TRP A 55 5.59 5.49 -14.32
N TYR A 56 5.83 6.65 -13.69
CA TYR A 56 5.95 6.81 -12.25
C TYR A 56 5.04 7.93 -11.76
N TRP A 57 4.37 7.68 -10.65
CA TRP A 57 3.54 8.67 -9.96
C TRP A 57 3.93 8.71 -8.49
N GLY A 58 3.80 9.87 -7.89
CA GLY A 58 4.11 10.10 -6.49
C GLY A 58 3.66 11.46 -6.02
N VAL A 59 4.20 11.91 -4.90
CA VAL A 59 4.03 13.27 -4.39
C VAL A 59 5.31 14.08 -4.61
N ASP A 60 5.16 15.37 -4.69
CA ASP A 60 6.24 16.35 -4.89
C ASP A 60 7.18 16.00 -6.06
N ASP A 61 8.43 15.69 -5.77
CA ASP A 61 9.50 15.34 -6.72
C ASP A 61 9.65 13.83 -6.95
N GLY A 62 8.85 13.00 -6.26
CA GLY A 62 8.94 11.55 -6.34
C GLY A 62 9.92 10.94 -5.36
N ALA A 63 9.89 11.42 -4.13
CA ALA A 63 10.72 10.87 -3.06
C ALA A 63 10.48 9.37 -2.82
N PRO A 64 11.52 8.61 -2.43
CA PRO A 64 11.37 7.21 -2.01
C PRO A 64 10.25 7.04 -0.98
N GLY A 65 9.48 5.97 -1.09
CA GLY A 65 8.32 5.71 -0.23
C GLY A 65 7.01 6.32 -0.72
N THR A 66 7.04 7.26 -1.65
CA THR A 66 5.83 7.91 -2.19
C THR A 66 5.46 7.45 -3.59
N LEU A 67 6.23 6.54 -4.16
CA LEU A 67 6.15 6.19 -5.58
C LEU A 67 5.34 4.92 -5.82
N ILE A 68 4.44 5.01 -6.80
CA ILE A 68 3.92 3.86 -7.53
C ILE A 68 4.33 3.96 -9.00
N THR A 69 4.68 2.84 -9.60
CA THR A 69 5.06 2.77 -11.01
C THR A 69 4.25 1.70 -11.72
N TYR A 70 4.13 1.83 -13.04
CA TYR A 70 3.48 0.82 -13.86
C TYR A 70 4.27 0.56 -15.12
N PHE A 71 4.39 -0.73 -15.46
CA PHE A 71 4.71 -1.15 -16.82
C PHE A 71 3.42 -1.32 -17.61
N GLU A 72 3.39 -0.82 -18.84
CA GLU A 72 2.30 -1.17 -19.74
C GLU A 72 2.53 -2.57 -20.34
N ARG A 73 1.51 -3.41 -20.29
CA ARG A 73 1.45 -4.69 -20.97
C ARG A 73 0.16 -4.78 -21.76
N LYS A 74 0.25 -4.65 -23.08
CA LYS A 74 -0.89 -4.87 -23.97
C LYS A 74 -1.22 -6.35 -23.94
N LEU A 75 -2.26 -6.69 -23.22
CA LEU A 75 -2.70 -8.07 -23.08
C LEU A 75 -3.82 -8.33 -24.08
N ASP A 76 -3.76 -9.49 -24.78
CA ASP A 76 -4.83 -9.94 -25.69
C ASP A 76 -6.14 -10.30 -24.96
N ARG A 77 -6.17 -10.20 -23.64
CA ARG A 77 -7.30 -10.50 -22.77
C ARG A 77 -7.46 -9.41 -21.71
N GLU A 78 -8.69 -9.19 -21.28
CA GLU A 78 -8.91 -8.34 -20.11
C GLU A 78 -8.07 -8.83 -18.92
N PRO A 79 -7.30 -7.94 -18.31
CA PRO A 79 -6.48 -8.29 -17.16
C PRO A 79 -7.38 -8.78 -16.02
N ARG A 80 -7.00 -9.90 -15.43
CA ARG A 80 -7.67 -10.43 -14.24
C ARG A 80 -6.65 -10.53 -13.14
N VAL A 81 -6.80 -9.67 -12.14
CA VAL A 81 -6.06 -9.82 -10.89
C VAL A 81 -6.46 -11.16 -10.27
N ARG A 82 -5.50 -12.03 -10.07
CA ARG A 82 -5.71 -13.29 -9.34
C ARG A 82 -5.17 -13.13 -7.94
N MET A 83 -6.02 -13.38 -6.95
CA MET A 83 -5.61 -13.39 -5.56
C MET A 83 -4.91 -14.70 -5.22
N GLY A 84 -3.79 -14.63 -4.52
CA GLY A 84 -3.04 -15.80 -4.11
C GLY A 84 -1.65 -15.48 -3.56
N ALA A 85 -0.99 -16.49 -3.02
CA ALA A 85 0.37 -16.34 -2.53
C ALA A 85 1.31 -15.86 -3.65
N GLY A 86 2.20 -14.94 -3.33
CA GLY A 86 3.09 -14.29 -4.30
C GLY A 86 2.48 -13.08 -5.01
N GLN A 87 1.22 -12.73 -4.70
CA GLN A 87 0.57 -11.52 -5.22
C GLN A 87 0.53 -10.42 -4.15
N THR A 88 0.68 -9.18 -4.57
CA THR A 88 0.33 -8.03 -3.72
C THR A 88 -1.18 -7.97 -3.61
N HIS A 89 -1.73 -8.03 -2.38
CA HIS A 89 -3.18 -8.00 -2.18
C HIS A 89 -3.77 -6.63 -2.56
N HIS A 90 -3.15 -5.56 -2.07
CA HIS A 90 -3.51 -4.17 -2.35
C HIS A 90 -2.30 -3.27 -2.13
N TYR A 91 -2.42 -2.05 -2.60
CA TYR A 91 -1.51 -0.96 -2.22
C TYR A 91 -2.32 0.19 -1.61
N ALA A 92 -1.74 0.83 -0.59
CA ALA A 92 -2.42 1.86 0.18
C ALA A 92 -1.73 3.21 0.02
N PHE A 93 -2.55 4.24 -0.21
CA PHE A 93 -2.13 5.64 -0.14
C PHE A 93 -2.58 6.23 1.19
N ALA A 94 -1.72 7.02 1.82
CA ALA A 94 -2.05 7.74 3.02
C ALA A 94 -2.91 8.97 2.71
N VAL A 95 -3.92 9.18 3.54
CA VAL A 95 -4.65 10.45 3.63
C VAL A 95 -4.51 11.01 5.04
N PRO A 96 -4.50 12.35 5.22
CA PRO A 96 -4.17 12.93 6.52
C PRO A 96 -5.16 12.55 7.63
N ASP A 97 -6.45 12.50 7.32
CA ASP A 97 -7.51 12.30 8.30
C ASP A 97 -8.80 11.72 7.68
N GLU A 98 -9.81 11.54 8.52
CA GLU A 98 -11.13 11.01 8.12
C GLU A 98 -11.93 11.97 7.24
N GLU A 99 -11.78 13.27 7.44
CA GLU A 99 -12.50 14.27 6.63
C GLU A 99 -12.05 14.19 5.17
N VAL A 100 -10.74 14.18 4.95
CA VAL A 100 -10.15 13.99 3.62
C VAL A 100 -10.50 12.61 3.04
N GLN A 101 -10.49 11.56 3.86
CA GLN A 101 -10.89 10.22 3.41
C GLN A 101 -12.35 10.19 2.93
N LEU A 102 -13.27 10.81 3.66
CA LEU A 102 -14.68 10.90 3.28
C LEU A 102 -14.87 11.73 2.00
N ALA A 103 -14.12 12.83 1.84
CA ALA A 103 -14.14 13.62 0.62
C ALA A 103 -13.65 12.78 -0.59
N PHE A 104 -12.62 11.98 -0.44
CA PHE A 104 -12.18 11.03 -1.46
C PHE A 104 -13.26 10.00 -1.76
N ARG A 105 -13.89 9.43 -0.73
CA ARG A 105 -14.98 8.46 -0.92
C ARG A 105 -16.10 9.02 -1.79
N GLU A 106 -16.53 10.24 -1.50
CA GLU A 106 -17.55 10.93 -2.30
C GLU A 106 -17.09 11.22 -3.73
N LYS A 107 -15.83 11.62 -3.90
CA LYS A 107 -15.25 11.84 -5.24
C LYS A 107 -15.25 10.55 -6.07
N LEU A 108 -14.81 9.43 -5.49
CA LEU A 108 -14.76 8.13 -6.13
C LEU A 108 -16.16 7.62 -6.52
N LEU A 109 -17.14 7.76 -5.62
CA LEU A 109 -18.54 7.40 -5.90
C LEU A 109 -19.13 8.24 -7.05
N ARG A 110 -18.87 9.56 -7.06
CA ARG A 110 -19.29 10.44 -8.17
C ARG A 110 -18.63 10.09 -9.50
N ALA A 111 -17.42 9.56 -9.47
CA ALA A 111 -16.74 9.03 -10.65
C ALA A 111 -17.27 7.65 -11.11
N GLY A 112 -18.31 7.13 -10.45
CA GLY A 112 -18.92 5.83 -10.79
C GLY A 112 -18.13 4.61 -10.30
N LEU A 113 -17.13 4.79 -9.47
CA LEU A 113 -16.33 3.71 -8.92
C LEU A 113 -17.02 3.04 -7.72
N ARG A 114 -16.81 1.75 -7.55
CA ARG A 114 -17.22 1.04 -6.34
C ARG A 114 -16.26 1.36 -5.21
N VAL A 115 -16.81 1.79 -4.08
CA VAL A 115 -16.01 2.13 -2.89
C VAL A 115 -16.62 1.43 -1.68
N SER A 116 -15.78 0.85 -0.85
CA SER A 116 -16.24 0.23 0.41
C SER A 116 -16.83 1.25 1.37
N PRO A 117 -17.59 0.80 2.38
CA PRO A 117 -17.75 1.59 3.60
C PRO A 117 -16.40 1.92 4.22
N VAL A 118 -16.39 2.89 5.15
CA VAL A 118 -15.21 3.12 5.98
C VAL A 118 -15.01 1.90 6.90
N MET A 119 -13.82 1.33 6.87
CA MET A 119 -13.43 0.16 7.65
C MET A 119 -12.49 0.60 8.77
N ASP A 120 -12.91 0.42 10.01
CA ASP A 120 -12.05 0.65 11.17
C ASP A 120 -11.03 -0.49 11.27
N ARG A 121 -9.74 -0.12 11.29
CA ARG A 121 -8.60 -1.03 11.46
C ARG A 121 -7.92 -0.86 12.81
N VAL A 122 -8.53 -0.13 13.75
CA VAL A 122 -7.97 0.28 15.04
C VAL A 122 -6.85 1.31 14.88
N TYR A 123 -5.84 1.00 14.07
CA TYR A 123 -4.62 1.79 13.86
C TYR A 123 -4.77 2.87 12.80
N PHE A 124 -5.75 2.72 11.94
CA PHE A 124 -6.15 3.64 10.87
C PHE A 124 -7.55 3.28 10.38
N LYS A 125 -8.16 4.14 9.59
CA LYS A 125 -9.40 3.84 8.88
C LYS A 125 -9.13 3.71 7.40
N SER A 126 -9.85 2.83 6.74
CA SER A 126 -9.63 2.48 5.34
C SER A 126 -10.89 2.56 4.51
N ILE A 127 -10.75 3.02 3.26
CA ILE A 127 -11.71 2.77 2.18
C ILE A 127 -10.98 2.08 1.02
N TYR A 128 -11.70 1.25 0.29
CA TYR A 128 -11.16 0.44 -0.80
C TYR A 128 -11.91 0.71 -2.10
N THR A 129 -11.16 0.80 -3.18
CA THR A 129 -11.67 0.85 -4.56
C THR A 129 -10.78 -0.02 -5.44
N ASN A 130 -11.00 0.01 -6.75
CA ASN A 130 -10.12 -0.65 -7.71
C ASN A 130 -9.59 0.39 -8.72
N ASP A 131 -8.36 0.17 -9.16
CA ASP A 131 -7.83 0.85 -10.31
C ASP A 131 -8.45 0.29 -11.61
N PRO A 132 -8.16 0.86 -12.79
CA PRO A 132 -8.72 0.40 -14.05
C PRO A 132 -8.45 -1.06 -14.42
N ASP A 133 -7.38 -1.65 -13.90
CA ASP A 133 -6.99 -3.04 -14.15
C ASP A 133 -7.43 -4.01 -13.05
N GLY A 134 -8.07 -3.50 -12.00
CA GLY A 134 -8.66 -4.29 -10.93
C GLY A 134 -7.74 -4.49 -9.72
N HIS A 135 -6.58 -3.82 -9.64
CA HIS A 135 -5.81 -3.80 -8.40
C HIS A 135 -6.64 -3.13 -7.31
N ILE A 136 -6.61 -3.71 -6.12
CA ILE A 136 -7.26 -3.11 -4.96
C ILE A 136 -6.40 -1.92 -4.51
N VAL A 137 -7.04 -0.77 -4.42
CA VAL A 137 -6.47 0.49 -3.95
C VAL A 137 -7.12 0.86 -2.63
N GLU A 138 -6.31 1.10 -1.63
CA GLU A 138 -6.74 1.55 -0.32
C GLU A 138 -6.39 3.03 -0.11
N LEU A 139 -7.29 3.78 0.51
CA LEU A 139 -6.98 5.08 1.10
C LEU A 139 -7.08 4.94 2.61
N ALA A 140 -5.94 5.02 3.28
CA ALA A 140 -5.81 4.83 4.73
C ALA A 140 -5.49 6.16 5.43
N THR A 141 -6.15 6.42 6.57
CA THR A 141 -5.81 7.59 7.38
C THR A 141 -4.43 7.43 8.03
N ALA A 142 -3.73 8.55 8.25
CA ALA A 142 -2.41 8.53 8.89
C ALA A 142 -2.46 8.10 10.37
N GLY A 143 -3.59 8.29 11.03
CA GLY A 143 -3.73 8.00 12.44
C GLY A 143 -4.91 7.09 12.78
N PRO A 144 -4.95 6.63 14.06
CA PRO A 144 -4.10 7.01 15.20
C PRO A 144 -2.67 6.42 15.19
N GLY A 145 -2.40 5.37 14.40
CA GLY A 145 -1.09 4.74 14.30
C GLY A 145 -0.93 3.52 15.22
N PHE A 146 0.08 2.72 14.94
CA PHE A 146 0.33 1.47 15.67
C PHE A 146 0.64 1.64 17.17
N PRO A 147 1.30 2.73 17.62
CA PRO A 147 1.57 2.92 19.05
C PRO A 147 0.35 3.31 19.91
N VAL A 148 -0.86 3.16 19.41
CA VAL A 148 -2.09 3.50 20.15
C VAL A 148 -2.35 2.56 21.34
N ASP A 149 -1.89 1.31 21.26
CA ASP A 149 -2.14 0.25 22.23
C ASP A 149 -0.89 -0.54 22.65
N GLU A 150 0.27 -0.25 22.04
CA GLU A 150 1.58 -0.81 22.40
C GLU A 150 2.63 0.30 22.47
N SER A 151 3.66 0.13 23.28
CA SER A 151 4.83 1.01 23.21
C SER A 151 5.64 0.73 21.93
N VAL A 152 6.37 1.74 21.43
CA VAL A 152 7.21 1.59 20.23
C VAL A 152 8.21 0.42 20.38
N ALA A 153 8.74 0.19 21.59
CA ALA A 153 9.68 -0.91 21.85
C ALA A 153 9.02 -2.31 21.78
N GLU A 154 7.71 -2.38 21.99
CA GLU A 154 6.93 -3.62 22.03
C GLU A 154 6.23 -3.93 20.71
N LEU A 155 6.21 -2.97 19.76
CA LEU A 155 5.51 -3.15 18.49
C LEU A 155 5.88 -4.47 17.82
N GLY A 156 4.85 -5.24 17.48
CA GLY A 156 4.98 -6.52 16.77
C GLY A 156 5.46 -7.69 17.62
N THR A 157 5.62 -7.55 18.93
CA THR A 157 6.04 -8.62 19.83
C THR A 157 4.89 -9.43 20.43
N HIS A 158 3.67 -8.88 20.38
CA HIS A 158 2.46 -9.49 20.90
C HIS A 158 1.38 -9.63 19.83
N LEU A 159 0.47 -10.59 20.03
CA LEU A 159 -0.74 -10.67 19.22
C LEU A 159 -1.73 -9.62 19.72
N MET A 160 -1.88 -8.54 18.97
CA MET A 160 -2.90 -7.52 19.21
C MET A 160 -4.19 -7.89 18.49
N LEU A 161 -5.32 -7.71 19.14
CA LEU A 161 -6.64 -7.95 18.59
C LEU A 161 -7.54 -6.74 18.82
N PRO A 162 -8.41 -6.41 17.87
CA PRO A 162 -9.42 -5.38 18.10
C PRO A 162 -10.41 -5.83 19.17
N PRO A 163 -11.06 -4.90 19.89
CA PRO A 163 -11.94 -5.22 21.03
C PRO A 163 -13.03 -6.25 20.71
N TRP A 164 -13.55 -6.25 19.49
CA TRP A 164 -14.59 -7.20 19.08
C TRP A 164 -14.10 -8.64 18.84
N LEU A 165 -12.79 -8.86 18.71
CA LEU A 165 -12.17 -10.18 18.57
C LEU A 165 -11.56 -10.69 19.89
N GLU A 166 -11.39 -9.85 20.90
CA GLU A 166 -10.84 -10.25 22.20
C GLU A 166 -11.56 -11.44 22.85
N PRO A 167 -12.89 -11.57 22.77
CA PRO A 167 -13.57 -12.76 23.30
C PRO A 167 -13.11 -14.08 22.66
N HIS A 168 -12.53 -14.05 21.46
CA HIS A 168 -12.05 -15.20 20.70
C HIS A 168 -10.52 -15.35 20.74
N ARG A 169 -9.81 -14.60 21.58
CA ARG A 169 -8.34 -14.56 21.64
C ARG A 169 -7.70 -15.95 21.69
N THR A 170 -8.19 -16.84 22.53
CA THR A 170 -7.62 -18.18 22.70
C THR A 170 -7.70 -19.02 21.43
N GLU A 171 -8.79 -18.93 20.71
CA GLU A 171 -9.02 -19.63 19.45
C GLU A 171 -8.13 -19.03 18.34
N ILE A 172 -8.11 -17.72 18.22
CA ILE A 172 -7.31 -16.99 17.25
C ILE A 172 -5.82 -17.27 17.49
N ALA A 173 -5.34 -17.18 18.73
CA ALA A 173 -3.95 -17.45 19.07
C ALA A 173 -3.49 -18.88 18.71
N ARG A 174 -4.39 -19.87 18.69
CA ARG A 174 -4.09 -21.23 18.22
C ARG A 174 -4.03 -21.33 16.70
N ALA A 175 -4.79 -20.50 15.99
CA ALA A 175 -4.88 -20.53 14.52
C ALA A 175 -3.73 -19.76 13.85
N VAL A 176 -3.24 -18.68 14.46
CA VAL A 176 -2.12 -17.89 13.94
C VAL A 176 -0.79 -18.45 14.44
N LYS A 177 0.25 -18.36 13.63
CA LYS A 177 1.59 -18.81 14.06
C LYS A 177 2.09 -17.90 15.17
N PRO A 178 2.59 -18.46 16.31
CA PRO A 178 3.23 -17.65 17.34
C PRO A 178 4.50 -17.01 16.79
N VAL A 179 4.69 -15.75 17.11
CA VAL A 179 5.90 -14.99 16.75
C VAL A 179 6.58 -14.58 18.04
N ASN A 180 7.79 -15.14 18.28
CA ASN A 180 8.64 -14.74 19.39
C ASN A 180 9.75 -13.83 18.84
N LEU A 181 9.49 -12.53 18.81
CA LEU A 181 10.48 -11.54 18.42
C LEU A 181 11.07 -10.88 19.67
N PRO A 182 12.37 -10.56 19.66
CA PRO A 182 12.95 -9.71 20.69
C PRO A 182 12.34 -8.29 20.60
N LEU A 183 12.33 -7.58 21.72
CA LEU A 183 11.96 -6.17 21.72
C LEU A 183 12.85 -5.39 20.75
N TRP A 184 12.22 -4.53 19.96
CA TRP A 184 12.97 -3.68 19.05
C TRP A 184 13.74 -2.61 19.82
N THR A 185 15.02 -2.48 19.51
CA THR A 185 15.86 -1.39 20.01
C THR A 185 16.27 -0.52 18.83
N PRO A 186 16.09 0.83 18.91
CA PRO A 186 16.50 1.71 17.84
C PRO A 186 18.02 1.56 17.57
N PRO A 187 18.45 1.63 16.32
CA PRO A 187 19.86 1.69 16.00
C PRO A 187 20.49 2.94 16.67
N ARG A 188 21.72 2.81 17.13
CA ARG A 188 22.48 3.88 17.78
C ARG A 188 22.96 4.90 16.76
#